data_103a928c6c149131aa2edc33594faac1
#
_entry.id   103a928c6c149131aa2edc33594faac1
#
_cell.length_a   1.000
_cell.length_b   1.000
_cell.length_c   1.000
_cell.angle_alpha   90.00
_cell.angle_beta   90.00
_cell.angle_gamma   90.00
#
_symmetry.space_group_name_H-M   'P 1'
#
loop_
_entity.id
_entity.type
_entity.pdbx_description
1 polymer ?
#
loop_
_entity_poly.entity_id
_entity_poly.type
_entity_poly.pdbx_seq_one_letter_code
_entity_poly.pdbx_strand_id
1 'polypeptide(L)'
;MNEPGVGAGEGDIIGVAEMSSRIAEYEQTFIEAVRATGGNNAKRVLIVQGPNTDIDKFVANNYMSKIHDSATDRLMVEVHFYDPYNFADLSEDKDWGKYCLYWGKNNTNGSEAGRTADAKYNEDYVEAQMKKMKTNFFDKGYPVVIGEFGANQRLAIGKDAVHDASVKDYYKAVVTSSINNGCVPMAWDTNGGLPSMTIFNRAGASVSNANMLESITAGVAAAKWPAK
;
A
#
# COMPACT_ATOMS: atom_id res chain seq x y z
N MET A 1 -9.17 12.85 -2.22
CA MET A 1 -9.99 11.63 -2.36
C MET A 1 -9.26 10.50 -1.67
N ASN A 2 -9.92 9.45 -1.23
CA ASN A 2 -9.26 8.23 -0.75
C ASN A 2 -9.68 7.08 -1.68
N GLU A 3 -8.70 6.30 -2.18
CA GLU A 3 -8.92 5.15 -3.07
C GLU A 3 -9.91 5.41 -4.21
N PRO A 4 -9.69 6.46 -5.01
CA PRO A 4 -10.66 6.86 -6.02
C PRO A 4 -10.85 5.75 -7.08
N GLY A 5 -12.09 5.29 -7.25
CA GLY A 5 -12.39 4.22 -8.19
C GLY A 5 -13.80 3.68 -8.03
N VAL A 6 -14.13 2.63 -8.77
CA VAL A 6 -15.36 1.84 -8.57
C VAL A 6 -15.07 0.68 -7.62
N GLY A 7 -15.98 0.42 -6.68
CA GLY A 7 -15.83 -0.64 -5.69
C GLY A 7 -15.81 -2.04 -6.35
N ALA A 8 -15.08 -2.96 -5.71
CA ALA A 8 -15.14 -4.37 -6.07
C ALA A 8 -16.59 -4.87 -5.88
N GLY A 9 -17.22 -5.34 -6.95
CA GLY A 9 -18.60 -5.85 -6.93
C GLY A 9 -19.62 -5.02 -7.69
N GLU A 10 -19.31 -3.78 -8.07
CA GLU A 10 -20.19 -2.97 -8.93
C GLU A 10 -20.00 -3.30 -10.44
N GLY A 11 -19.20 -4.30 -10.75
CA GLY A 11 -18.76 -4.62 -12.11
C GLY A 11 -17.94 -3.45 -12.69
N ASP A 12 -17.04 -3.72 -13.59
CA ASP A 12 -16.34 -2.67 -14.33
C ASP A 12 -17.33 -1.95 -15.26
N ILE A 13 -18.17 -1.07 -14.69
CA ILE A 13 -19.11 -0.24 -15.44
C ILE A 13 -18.36 0.63 -16.44
N ILE A 14 -17.12 1.01 -16.08
CA ILE A 14 -16.19 1.74 -16.94
C ILE A 14 -14.82 1.06 -16.92
N GLY A 15 -14.15 1.02 -18.07
CA GLY A 15 -12.79 0.47 -18.17
C GLY A 15 -11.78 1.29 -17.37
N VAL A 16 -10.64 0.67 -17.03
CA VAL A 16 -9.55 1.31 -16.25
C VAL A 16 -9.06 2.60 -16.94
N ALA A 17 -9.02 2.65 -18.25
CA ALA A 17 -8.58 3.84 -19.00
C ALA A 17 -9.54 5.03 -18.82
N GLU A 18 -10.84 4.80 -18.85
CA GLU A 18 -11.86 5.83 -18.60
C GLU A 18 -11.84 6.27 -17.13
N MET A 19 -11.77 5.34 -16.19
CA MET A 19 -11.62 5.63 -14.76
C MET A 19 -10.40 6.51 -14.52
N SER A 20 -9.24 6.16 -15.10
CA SER A 20 -8.01 6.95 -15.01
C SER A 20 -8.19 8.37 -15.54
N SER A 21 -8.92 8.53 -16.64
CA SER A 21 -9.17 9.87 -17.21
C SER A 21 -10.05 10.71 -16.29
N ARG A 22 -11.13 10.15 -15.78
CA ARG A 22 -12.05 10.86 -14.88
C ARG A 22 -11.38 11.26 -13.56
N ILE A 23 -10.59 10.36 -12.96
CA ILE A 23 -9.85 10.68 -11.74
C ILE A 23 -8.83 11.79 -12.01
N ALA A 24 -8.10 11.72 -13.13
CA ALA A 24 -7.16 12.77 -13.51
C ALA A 24 -7.83 14.14 -13.69
N GLU A 25 -9.05 14.21 -14.24
CA GLU A 25 -9.83 15.46 -14.33
C GLU A 25 -10.18 16.04 -12.95
N TYR A 26 -10.59 15.19 -12.00
CA TYR A 26 -10.84 15.63 -10.63
C TYR A 26 -9.57 16.13 -9.94
N GLU A 27 -8.46 15.42 -10.09
CA GLU A 27 -7.19 15.83 -9.49
C GLU A 27 -6.61 17.07 -10.16
N GLN A 28 -6.76 17.23 -11.48
CA GLN A 28 -6.39 18.45 -12.17
C GLN A 28 -7.17 19.65 -11.63
N THR A 29 -8.49 19.48 -11.46
CA THR A 29 -9.35 20.53 -10.85
C THR A 29 -8.91 20.87 -9.42
N PHE A 30 -8.55 19.86 -8.63
CA PHE A 30 -8.01 20.06 -7.28
C PHE A 30 -6.70 20.85 -7.30
N ILE A 31 -5.75 20.47 -8.15
CA ILE A 31 -4.47 21.16 -8.29
C ILE A 31 -4.68 22.64 -8.65
N GLU A 32 -5.49 22.92 -9.68
CA GLU A 32 -5.80 24.28 -10.12
C GLU A 32 -6.46 25.11 -9.01
N ALA A 33 -7.44 24.53 -8.32
CA ALA A 33 -8.12 25.21 -7.21
C ALA A 33 -7.16 25.56 -6.08
N VAL A 34 -6.26 24.63 -5.69
CA VAL A 34 -5.25 24.90 -4.66
C VAL A 34 -4.27 25.99 -5.12
N ARG A 35 -3.76 25.92 -6.35
CA ARG A 35 -2.82 26.92 -6.88
C ARG A 35 -3.45 28.31 -6.98
N ALA A 36 -4.72 28.42 -7.37
CA ALA A 36 -5.47 29.67 -7.46
C ALA A 36 -5.61 30.41 -6.14
N THR A 37 -5.55 29.72 -5.00
CA THR A 37 -5.60 30.37 -3.68
C THR A 37 -4.34 31.17 -3.35
N GLY A 38 -3.22 30.97 -4.06
CA GLY A 38 -1.98 31.71 -3.87
C GLY A 38 -1.30 31.48 -2.52
N GLY A 39 -0.48 32.46 -2.10
CA GLY A 39 0.25 32.36 -0.83
C GLY A 39 1.11 31.11 -0.74
N ASN A 40 1.07 30.41 0.39
CA ASN A 40 1.81 29.15 0.59
C ASN A 40 1.31 28.01 -0.31
N ASN A 41 0.08 28.07 -0.79
CA ASN A 41 -0.50 27.07 -1.67
C ASN A 41 0.11 27.11 -3.08
N ALA A 42 0.70 28.22 -3.50
CA ALA A 42 1.45 28.30 -4.75
C ALA A 42 2.69 27.37 -4.78
N LYS A 43 3.18 26.94 -3.59
CA LYS A 43 4.37 26.08 -3.44
C LYS A 43 4.10 24.81 -2.64
N ARG A 44 2.87 24.58 -2.21
CA ARG A 44 2.50 23.38 -1.45
C ARG A 44 2.74 22.13 -2.30
N VAL A 45 3.34 21.11 -1.71
CA VAL A 45 3.39 19.78 -2.33
C VAL A 45 1.99 19.19 -2.30
N LEU A 46 1.52 18.69 -3.44
CA LEU A 46 0.24 18.01 -3.58
C LEU A 46 0.49 16.54 -3.92
N ILE A 47 -0.34 15.67 -3.40
CA ILE A 47 -0.26 14.23 -3.64
C ILE A 47 -1.45 13.83 -4.51
N VAL A 48 -1.19 13.09 -5.58
CA VAL A 48 -2.18 12.58 -6.52
C VAL A 48 -2.24 11.06 -6.44
N GLN A 49 -3.44 10.51 -6.59
CA GLN A 49 -3.70 9.08 -6.48
C GLN A 49 -4.21 8.52 -7.83
N GLY A 50 -3.72 7.36 -8.23
CA GLY A 50 -4.25 6.65 -9.37
C GLY A 50 -5.53 5.86 -9.05
N PRO A 51 -6.15 5.21 -10.06
CA PRO A 51 -7.35 4.42 -9.86
C PRO A 51 -7.21 3.35 -8.78
N ASN A 52 -8.11 3.36 -7.79
CA ASN A 52 -8.13 2.49 -6.61
C ASN A 52 -6.82 2.48 -5.80
N THR A 53 -5.97 3.51 -5.95
CA THR A 53 -4.59 3.52 -5.40
C THR A 53 -3.77 2.28 -5.76
N ASP A 54 -4.17 1.58 -6.82
CA ASP A 54 -3.58 0.33 -7.32
C ASP A 54 -2.37 0.63 -8.20
N ILE A 55 -1.24 -0.02 -7.92
CA ILE A 55 0.03 0.19 -8.62
C ILE A 55 -0.09 -0.10 -10.12
N ASP A 56 -0.69 -1.24 -10.49
CA ASP A 56 -0.77 -1.66 -11.88
C ASP A 56 -1.70 -0.78 -12.70
N LYS A 57 -2.84 -0.37 -12.14
CA LYS A 57 -3.76 0.56 -12.77
C LYS A 57 -3.13 1.95 -12.95
N PHE A 58 -2.35 2.40 -11.97
CA PHE A 58 -1.68 3.71 -12.04
C PHE A 58 -0.60 3.73 -13.12
N VAL A 59 0.18 2.66 -13.24
CA VAL A 59 1.25 2.55 -14.25
C VAL A 59 0.70 2.36 -15.66
N ALA A 60 -0.37 1.56 -15.82
CA ALA A 60 -0.85 1.09 -17.13
C ALA A 60 -1.33 2.21 -18.07
N ASN A 61 -1.81 3.34 -17.57
CA ASN A 61 -2.52 4.35 -18.35
C ASN A 61 -1.76 5.67 -18.48
N ASN A 62 -0.45 5.67 -18.26
CA ASN A 62 0.39 6.88 -18.33
C ASN A 62 -0.27 8.07 -17.60
N TYR A 63 -0.77 7.80 -16.39
CA TYR A 63 -1.63 8.70 -15.62
C TYR A 63 -1.05 10.12 -15.49
N MET A 64 0.25 10.22 -15.14
CA MET A 64 0.90 11.52 -14.91
C MET A 64 0.98 12.40 -16.17
N SER A 65 0.82 11.86 -17.37
CA SER A 65 0.74 12.68 -18.58
C SER A 65 -0.55 13.51 -18.70
N LYS A 66 -1.55 13.17 -17.89
CA LYS A 66 -2.85 13.84 -17.84
C LYS A 66 -2.92 14.92 -16.74
N ILE A 67 -1.89 14.99 -15.91
CA ILE A 67 -1.81 15.91 -14.77
C ILE A 67 -0.80 17.01 -15.08
N HIS A 68 -1.19 18.25 -14.87
CA HIS A 68 -0.33 19.41 -15.02
C HIS A 68 -0.33 20.27 -13.75
N ASP A 69 0.84 20.67 -13.26
CA ASP A 69 0.99 21.60 -12.16
C ASP A 69 1.82 22.80 -12.60
N SER A 70 1.34 24.01 -12.35
CA SER A 70 2.08 25.25 -12.58
C SER A 70 3.29 25.43 -11.65
N ALA A 71 3.33 24.68 -10.53
CA ALA A 71 4.44 24.67 -9.58
C ALA A 71 5.40 23.50 -9.90
N THR A 72 6.63 23.82 -10.27
CA THR A 72 7.66 22.83 -10.60
C THR A 72 8.02 21.99 -9.35
N ASP A 73 8.14 20.66 -9.55
CA ASP A 73 8.56 19.70 -8.52
C ASP A 73 7.70 19.76 -7.25
N ARG A 74 6.39 19.90 -7.39
CA ARG A 74 5.43 20.00 -6.29
C ARG A 74 4.33 18.94 -6.32
N LEU A 75 4.49 17.91 -7.15
CA LEU A 75 3.62 16.73 -7.14
C LEU A 75 4.34 15.52 -6.56
N MET A 76 3.62 14.76 -5.76
CA MET A 76 3.94 13.42 -5.30
C MET A 76 2.86 12.47 -5.76
N VAL A 77 3.16 11.17 -5.79
CA VAL A 77 2.20 10.13 -6.13
C VAL A 77 1.98 9.22 -4.93
N GLU A 78 0.75 8.74 -4.80
CA GLU A 78 0.36 7.84 -3.72
C GLU A 78 -0.34 6.60 -4.27
N VAL A 79 0.02 5.44 -3.70
CA VAL A 79 -0.64 4.14 -3.89
C VAL A 79 -0.80 3.46 -2.54
N HIS A 80 -1.72 2.51 -2.46
CA HIS A 80 -1.87 1.62 -1.31
C HIS A 80 -1.39 0.22 -1.68
N PHE A 81 -1.00 -0.58 -0.68
CA PHE A 81 -0.47 -1.91 -0.92
C PHE A 81 -1.00 -2.93 0.07
N TYR A 82 -1.96 -3.72 -0.37
CA TYR A 82 -2.59 -4.80 0.39
C TYR A 82 -2.55 -6.15 -0.34
N ASP A 83 -1.54 -6.35 -1.21
CA ASP A 83 -1.39 -7.60 -1.94
C ASP A 83 -0.57 -8.67 -1.19
N PRO A 84 -1.04 -9.92 -1.20
CA PRO A 84 -2.36 -10.34 -1.72
C PRO A 84 -3.47 -9.99 -0.72
N TYR A 85 -4.55 -9.44 -1.21
CA TYR A 85 -5.70 -9.00 -0.42
C TYR A 85 -6.24 -10.07 0.53
N ASN A 86 -6.22 -11.33 0.08
CA ASN A 86 -6.66 -12.46 0.89
C ASN A 86 -5.82 -12.65 2.18
N PHE A 87 -4.55 -12.32 2.17
CA PHE A 87 -3.70 -12.34 3.35
C PHE A 87 -3.79 -11.02 4.12
N ALA A 88 -3.64 -9.92 3.41
CA ALA A 88 -3.51 -8.61 4.02
C ALA A 88 -4.81 -8.16 4.70
N ASP A 89 -5.94 -8.12 4.00
CA ASP A 89 -7.12 -7.41 4.50
C ASP A 89 -8.43 -8.22 4.48
N LEU A 90 -8.60 -9.25 3.65
CA LEU A 90 -9.84 -10.03 3.59
C LEU A 90 -10.20 -10.57 4.98
N SER A 91 -11.25 -10.04 5.62
CA SER A 91 -11.60 -10.35 7.00
C SER A 91 -12.28 -11.72 7.21
N GLU A 92 -12.98 -12.21 6.19
CA GLU A 92 -13.74 -13.48 6.22
C GLU A 92 -13.74 -14.14 4.84
N ASP A 93 -14.08 -15.44 4.78
CA ASP A 93 -14.23 -16.15 3.52
C ASP A 93 -15.37 -15.56 2.68
N LYS A 94 -15.13 -15.44 1.39
CA LYS A 94 -16.09 -14.99 0.38
C LYS A 94 -16.26 -16.05 -0.71
N ASP A 95 -17.31 -15.96 -1.50
CA ASP A 95 -17.56 -16.89 -2.62
C ASP A 95 -16.41 -16.92 -3.63
N TRP A 96 -15.72 -15.79 -3.80
CA TRP A 96 -14.60 -15.62 -4.73
C TRP A 96 -13.23 -15.95 -4.12
N GLY A 97 -13.11 -16.16 -2.80
CA GLY A 97 -11.82 -16.46 -2.17
C GLY A 97 -11.86 -16.55 -0.66
N LYS A 98 -10.89 -17.28 -0.12
CA LYS A 98 -10.71 -17.46 1.32
C LYS A 98 -9.63 -16.51 1.86
N TYR A 99 -9.79 -16.06 3.10
CA TYR A 99 -8.68 -15.38 3.78
C TYR A 99 -7.51 -16.33 3.99
N CYS A 100 -6.31 -15.79 4.00
CA CYS A 100 -5.08 -16.54 4.24
C CYS A 100 -4.49 -16.21 5.62
N LEU A 101 -3.85 -17.22 6.22
CA LEU A 101 -3.09 -17.09 7.46
C LEU A 101 -1.59 -17.05 7.19
N TYR A 102 -1.15 -17.65 6.09
CA TYR A 102 0.25 -17.89 5.80
C TYR A 102 0.68 -17.17 4.53
N TRP A 103 1.81 -16.50 4.62
CA TRP A 103 2.38 -15.73 3.51
C TRP A 103 3.92 -15.77 3.55
N GLY A 104 4.53 -15.68 2.36
CA GLY A 104 5.98 -15.62 2.19
C GLY A 104 6.57 -16.95 1.74
N LYS A 105 7.82 -16.93 1.31
CA LYS A 105 8.53 -18.11 0.77
C LYS A 105 8.70 -19.23 1.80
N ASN A 106 8.80 -18.87 3.07
CA ASN A 106 9.15 -19.79 4.15
C ASN A 106 7.98 -20.16 5.08
N ASN A 107 6.85 -19.48 4.98
CA ASN A 107 5.74 -19.60 5.93
C ASN A 107 4.53 -20.28 5.28
N THR A 108 4.70 -21.48 4.75
CA THR A 108 3.66 -22.18 3.96
C THR A 108 3.01 -23.36 4.67
N ASN A 109 3.62 -23.85 5.75
CA ASN A 109 3.22 -25.07 6.46
C ASN A 109 2.69 -24.78 7.86
N GLY A 110 1.62 -23.98 7.94
CA GLY A 110 0.96 -23.66 9.20
C GLY A 110 -0.08 -24.72 9.62
N SER A 111 -0.71 -24.50 10.77
CA SER A 111 -1.63 -25.44 11.40
C SER A 111 -2.96 -25.62 10.64
N GLU A 112 -3.38 -24.63 9.86
CA GLU A 112 -4.63 -24.65 9.08
C GLU A 112 -4.37 -24.89 7.59
N ALA A 113 -4.75 -26.07 7.11
CA ALA A 113 -4.62 -26.43 5.71
C ALA A 113 -5.47 -25.51 4.80
N GLY A 114 -4.93 -25.15 3.62
CA GLY A 114 -5.65 -24.33 2.63
C GLY A 114 -5.75 -22.84 2.99
N ARG A 115 -4.96 -22.36 3.96
CA ARG A 115 -4.89 -20.95 4.35
C ARG A 115 -3.57 -20.28 3.94
N THR A 116 -2.83 -20.86 3.01
CA THR A 116 -1.60 -20.26 2.46
C THR A 116 -1.93 -19.40 1.25
N ALA A 117 -1.39 -18.22 1.19
CA ALA A 117 -1.50 -17.32 0.06
C ALA A 117 -0.84 -17.95 -1.19
N ASP A 118 -1.31 -17.58 -2.39
CA ASP A 118 -0.71 -18.02 -3.64
C ASP A 118 0.77 -17.62 -3.68
N ALA A 119 1.64 -18.59 -3.94
CA ALA A 119 3.09 -18.43 -3.90
C ALA A 119 3.65 -17.36 -4.85
N LYS A 120 2.88 -16.96 -5.88
CA LYS A 120 3.27 -15.85 -6.77
C LYS A 120 3.31 -14.50 -6.07
N TYR A 121 2.55 -14.32 -4.98
CA TYR A 121 2.48 -13.08 -4.19
C TYR A 121 3.42 -13.09 -2.98
N ASN A 122 4.63 -13.56 -3.14
CA ASN A 122 5.66 -13.59 -2.10
C ASN A 122 6.50 -12.29 -2.06
N GLU A 123 7.65 -12.33 -1.40
CA GLU A 123 8.57 -11.20 -1.26
C GLU A 123 9.08 -10.67 -2.61
N ASP A 124 9.25 -11.55 -3.62
CA ASP A 124 9.67 -11.12 -4.96
C ASP A 124 8.58 -10.30 -5.67
N TYR A 125 7.31 -10.64 -5.43
CA TYR A 125 6.20 -9.84 -5.94
C TYR A 125 6.18 -8.45 -5.31
N VAL A 126 6.36 -8.37 -3.98
CA VAL A 126 6.46 -7.07 -3.28
C VAL A 126 7.56 -6.22 -3.89
N GLU A 127 8.76 -6.79 -4.06
CA GLU A 127 9.90 -6.09 -4.68
C GLU A 127 9.58 -5.63 -6.12
N ALA A 128 8.95 -6.49 -6.90
CA ALA A 128 8.57 -6.15 -8.28
C ALA A 128 7.56 -4.98 -8.34
N GLN A 129 6.59 -4.92 -7.43
CA GLN A 129 5.63 -3.83 -7.36
C GLN A 129 6.29 -2.52 -6.95
N MET A 130 7.15 -2.52 -5.93
CA MET A 130 7.87 -1.31 -5.52
C MET A 130 8.82 -0.82 -6.62
N LYS A 131 9.46 -1.73 -7.36
CA LYS A 131 10.29 -1.40 -8.51
C LYS A 131 9.49 -0.75 -9.65
N LYS A 132 8.22 -1.12 -9.87
CA LYS A 132 7.35 -0.41 -10.82
C LYS A 132 7.18 1.05 -10.40
N MET A 133 6.95 1.31 -9.10
CA MET A 133 6.83 2.67 -8.59
C MET A 133 8.12 3.46 -8.76
N LYS A 134 9.27 2.83 -8.47
CA LYS A 134 10.57 3.45 -8.72
C LYS A 134 10.72 3.87 -10.18
N THR A 135 10.58 2.92 -11.11
CA THR A 135 10.86 3.14 -12.53
C THR A 135 9.88 4.14 -13.18
N ASN A 136 8.61 4.11 -12.77
CA ASN A 136 7.57 4.92 -13.41
C ASN A 136 7.40 6.31 -12.79
N PHE A 137 7.83 6.50 -11.54
CA PHE A 137 7.61 7.75 -10.81
C PHE A 137 8.88 8.29 -10.15
N PHE A 138 9.51 7.57 -9.23
CA PHE A 138 10.66 8.08 -8.48
C PHE A 138 11.82 8.50 -9.39
N ASP A 139 12.21 7.64 -10.35
CA ASP A 139 13.29 7.93 -11.31
C ASP A 139 12.92 9.07 -12.28
N LYS A 140 11.65 9.42 -12.38
CA LYS A 140 11.13 10.56 -13.17
C LYS A 140 10.94 11.83 -12.34
N GLY A 141 11.35 11.83 -11.06
CA GLY A 141 11.31 12.99 -10.18
C GLY A 141 10.04 13.15 -9.35
N TYR A 142 9.10 12.20 -9.40
CA TYR A 142 7.93 12.21 -8.54
C TYR A 142 8.21 11.42 -7.26
N PRO A 143 8.25 12.04 -6.07
CA PRO A 143 8.31 11.29 -4.82
C PRO A 143 7.10 10.35 -4.68
N VAL A 144 7.32 9.17 -4.10
CA VAL A 144 6.30 8.13 -4.00
C VAL A 144 5.97 7.86 -2.53
N VAL A 145 4.67 7.81 -2.22
CA VAL A 145 4.15 7.39 -0.92
C VAL A 145 3.37 6.09 -1.11
N ILE A 146 3.68 5.08 -0.31
CA ILE A 146 2.77 3.96 -0.08
C ILE A 146 1.91 4.39 1.11
N GLY A 147 0.79 5.07 0.81
CA GLY A 147 -0.01 5.79 1.80
C GLY A 147 -0.69 4.88 2.81
N GLU A 148 -0.92 3.63 2.41
CA GLU A 148 -1.40 2.57 3.28
C GLU A 148 -0.76 1.25 2.90
N PHE A 149 -0.36 0.49 3.91
CA PHE A 149 -0.05 -0.93 3.79
C PHE A 149 -0.25 -1.62 5.12
N GLY A 150 -0.55 -2.90 5.10
CA GLY A 150 -0.66 -3.69 6.31
C GLY A 150 -1.09 -5.12 6.03
N ALA A 151 -1.07 -5.93 7.08
CA ALA A 151 -1.65 -7.26 7.07
C ALA A 151 -2.29 -7.57 8.43
N ASN A 152 -3.47 -8.15 8.39
CA ASN A 152 -4.21 -8.50 9.58
C ASN A 152 -3.49 -9.55 10.43
N GLN A 153 -3.21 -9.22 11.70
CA GLN A 153 -3.03 -10.25 12.73
C GLN A 153 -4.40 -10.89 12.96
N ARG A 154 -4.55 -12.16 12.63
CA ARG A 154 -5.86 -12.85 12.70
C ARG A 154 -6.03 -13.68 13.95
N LEU A 155 -4.94 -14.20 14.46
CA LEU A 155 -4.88 -15.00 15.65
C LEU A 155 -4.13 -14.25 16.75
N ALA A 156 -4.43 -14.56 18.01
CA ALA A 156 -3.64 -14.02 19.12
C ALA A 156 -2.16 -14.41 18.95
N ILE A 157 -1.27 -13.48 19.21
CA ILE A 157 0.18 -13.68 19.11
C ILE A 157 0.59 -14.90 19.96
N GLY A 158 1.40 -15.77 19.36
CA GLY A 158 1.84 -17.03 19.94
C GLY A 158 0.86 -18.19 19.76
N LYS A 159 -0.31 -17.97 19.15
CA LYS A 159 -1.29 -19.04 18.89
C LYS A 159 -0.88 -19.92 17.71
N ASP A 160 -0.29 -19.32 16.69
CA ASP A 160 0.28 -20.01 15.52
C ASP A 160 1.57 -19.29 15.10
N ALA A 161 2.71 -19.95 15.30
CA ALA A 161 4.02 -19.38 15.03
C ALA A 161 4.26 -19.09 13.54
N VAL A 162 3.63 -19.87 12.64
CA VAL A 162 3.76 -19.66 11.19
C VAL A 162 2.94 -18.44 10.76
N HIS A 163 1.76 -18.22 11.35
CA HIS A 163 0.99 -17.01 11.13
C HIS A 163 1.74 -15.76 11.64
N ASP A 164 2.27 -15.82 12.86
CA ASP A 164 3.05 -14.71 13.40
C ASP A 164 4.27 -14.39 12.54
N ALA A 165 4.98 -15.41 12.06
CA ALA A 165 6.11 -15.24 11.13
C ALA A 165 5.66 -14.62 9.79
N SER A 166 4.52 -15.06 9.25
CA SER A 166 3.96 -14.51 8.00
C SER A 166 3.68 -13.01 8.12
N VAL A 167 3.04 -12.59 9.21
CA VAL A 167 2.76 -11.16 9.46
C VAL A 167 4.07 -10.37 9.60
N LYS A 168 5.02 -10.88 10.38
CA LYS A 168 6.35 -10.24 10.56
C LYS A 168 7.09 -10.07 9.24
N ASP A 169 7.17 -11.12 8.43
CA ASP A 169 7.89 -11.10 7.17
C ASP A 169 7.21 -10.18 6.15
N TYR A 170 5.87 -10.12 6.14
CA TYR A 170 5.13 -9.19 5.28
C TYR A 170 5.46 -7.74 5.58
N TYR A 171 5.32 -7.30 6.85
CA TYR A 171 5.64 -5.93 7.24
C TYR A 171 7.10 -5.57 6.93
N LYS A 172 8.04 -6.47 7.24
CA LYS A 172 9.46 -6.26 6.93
C LYS A 172 9.71 -6.17 5.43
N ALA A 173 9.13 -7.06 4.62
CA ALA A 173 9.31 -7.08 3.17
C ALA A 173 8.77 -5.79 2.53
N VAL A 174 7.54 -5.39 2.86
CA VAL A 174 6.94 -4.17 2.29
C VAL A 174 7.77 -2.94 2.65
N VAL A 175 8.17 -2.77 3.92
CA VAL A 175 8.98 -1.62 4.34
C VAL A 175 10.34 -1.60 3.66
N THR A 176 11.04 -2.75 3.64
CA THR A 176 12.37 -2.83 3.03
C THR A 176 12.32 -2.53 1.54
N SER A 177 11.41 -3.18 0.81
CA SER A 177 11.26 -2.99 -0.63
C SER A 177 10.82 -1.58 -1.00
N SER A 178 9.88 -1.00 -0.24
CA SER A 178 9.44 0.38 -0.45
C SER A 178 10.63 1.34 -0.37
N ILE A 179 11.37 1.31 0.71
CA ILE A 179 12.51 2.22 0.95
C ILE A 179 13.61 2.01 -0.09
N ASN A 180 13.96 0.75 -0.42
CA ASN A 180 14.96 0.42 -1.44
C ASN A 180 14.59 0.96 -2.83
N ASN A 181 13.31 1.15 -3.08
CA ASN A 181 12.78 1.64 -4.34
C ASN A 181 12.34 3.12 -4.30
N GLY A 182 12.75 3.88 -3.28
CA GLY A 182 12.47 5.32 -3.19
C GLY A 182 11.01 5.65 -2.84
N CYS A 183 10.30 4.72 -2.19
CA CYS A 183 8.95 4.91 -1.71
C CYS A 183 8.94 5.07 -0.19
N VAL A 184 8.08 5.95 0.32
CA VAL A 184 7.88 6.17 1.76
C VAL A 184 6.68 5.34 2.22
N PRO A 185 6.87 4.24 2.98
CA PRO A 185 5.77 3.40 3.44
C PRO A 185 5.11 3.96 4.71
N MET A 186 3.76 3.95 4.74
CA MET A 186 2.94 4.33 5.89
C MET A 186 2.08 3.13 6.32
N ALA A 187 2.35 2.57 7.50
CA ALA A 187 1.59 1.45 8.02
C ALA A 187 0.18 1.88 8.44
N TRP A 188 -0.83 1.12 8.01
CA TRP A 188 -2.19 1.30 8.45
C TRP A 188 -2.39 0.73 9.84
N ASP A 189 -2.90 1.53 10.79
CA ASP A 189 -3.17 1.14 12.18
C ASP A 189 -4.65 1.32 12.53
N THR A 190 -5.37 0.22 12.68
CA THR A 190 -6.84 0.22 12.85
C THR A 190 -7.30 0.51 14.28
N ASN A 191 -6.46 0.31 15.29
CA ASN A 191 -6.82 0.41 16.71
C ASN A 191 -8.05 -0.45 17.08
N GLY A 192 -8.15 -1.66 16.51
CA GLY A 192 -9.26 -2.61 16.69
C GLY A 192 -8.85 -3.94 17.35
N GLY A 193 -9.84 -4.82 17.56
CA GLY A 193 -9.63 -6.22 17.96
C GLY A 193 -9.36 -7.10 16.72
N LEU A 194 -8.96 -8.36 16.98
CA LEU A 194 -8.65 -9.34 15.93
C LEU A 194 -9.88 -9.73 15.09
N PRO A 195 -9.73 -9.93 13.76
CA PRO A 195 -8.52 -9.68 12.98
C PRO A 195 -8.26 -8.18 12.83
N SER A 196 -7.02 -7.72 12.92
CA SER A 196 -6.72 -6.30 12.80
C SER A 196 -5.26 -6.00 12.44
N MET A 197 -5.03 -4.79 11.93
CA MET A 197 -3.71 -4.21 11.69
C MET A 197 -3.29 -3.30 12.86
N THR A 198 -3.79 -3.55 14.07
CA THR A 198 -3.54 -2.71 15.23
C THR A 198 -2.12 -2.86 15.74
N ILE A 199 -1.34 -1.80 15.64
CA ILE A 199 0.03 -1.69 16.15
C ILE A 199 0.01 -1.07 17.56
N PHE A 200 -0.81 -0.03 17.74
CA PHE A 200 -0.87 0.75 18.97
C PHE A 200 -2.26 0.73 19.62
N ASN A 201 -2.26 0.60 20.93
CA ASN A 201 -3.43 0.88 21.75
C ASN A 201 -3.48 2.39 22.05
N ARG A 202 -4.35 3.10 21.35
CA ARG A 202 -4.44 4.57 21.47
C ARG A 202 -4.99 5.02 22.81
N ALA A 203 -5.88 4.23 23.43
CA ALA A 203 -6.45 4.56 24.74
C ALA A 203 -5.41 4.42 25.88
N GLY A 204 -4.54 3.40 25.79
CA GLY A 204 -3.51 3.13 26.80
C GLY A 204 -2.13 3.69 26.47
N ALA A 205 -1.95 4.37 25.31
CA ALA A 205 -0.68 4.87 24.82
C ALA A 205 0.45 3.81 24.87
N SER A 206 0.14 2.60 24.39
CA SER A 206 1.04 1.44 24.48
C SER A 206 1.08 0.66 23.16
N VAL A 207 2.10 -0.18 22.99
CA VAL A 207 2.20 -1.10 21.85
C VAL A 207 1.26 -2.28 22.05
N SER A 208 0.35 -2.52 21.10
CA SER A 208 -0.54 -3.69 21.07
C SER A 208 0.10 -4.87 20.36
N ASN A 209 0.80 -4.63 19.27
CA ASN A 209 1.46 -5.67 18.49
C ASN A 209 2.95 -5.33 18.29
N ALA A 210 3.77 -5.86 19.20
CA ALA A 210 5.22 -5.69 19.16
C ALA A 210 5.84 -6.34 17.90
N ASN A 211 5.29 -7.47 17.42
CA ASN A 211 5.78 -8.15 16.23
C ASN A 211 5.71 -7.25 14.97
N MET A 212 4.59 -6.54 14.78
CA MET A 212 4.46 -5.60 13.66
C MET A 212 5.44 -4.44 13.78
N LEU A 213 5.52 -3.80 14.95
CA LEU A 213 6.40 -2.66 15.17
C LEU A 213 7.89 -3.03 15.00
N GLU A 214 8.32 -4.17 15.56
CA GLU A 214 9.68 -4.68 15.40
C GLU A 214 9.99 -4.99 13.94
N SER A 215 9.03 -5.55 13.19
CA SER A 215 9.21 -5.88 11.77
C SER A 215 9.33 -4.62 10.90
N ILE A 216 8.53 -3.59 11.17
CA ILE A 216 8.67 -2.28 10.52
C ILE A 216 10.06 -1.70 10.80
N THR A 217 10.47 -1.69 12.07
CA THR A 217 11.79 -1.17 12.49
C THR A 217 12.93 -1.97 11.84
N ALA A 218 12.82 -3.30 11.81
CA ALA A 218 13.81 -4.16 11.15
C ALA A 218 13.83 -3.93 9.64
N GLY A 219 12.68 -3.67 9.02
CA GLY A 219 12.59 -3.32 7.60
C GLY A 219 13.31 -2.00 7.29
N VAL A 220 13.10 -0.98 8.11
CA VAL A 220 13.81 0.31 7.99
C VAL A 220 15.33 0.11 8.14
N ALA A 221 15.76 -0.66 9.15
CA ALA A 221 17.18 -0.92 9.41
C ALA A 221 17.86 -1.72 8.28
N ALA A 222 17.14 -2.60 7.60
CA ALA A 222 17.66 -3.40 6.48
C ALA A 222 17.68 -2.65 5.14
N ALA A 223 16.90 -1.59 5.02
CA ALA A 223 16.70 -0.88 3.77
C ALA A 223 17.80 0.14 3.49
N LYS A 224 17.94 0.47 2.20
CA LYS A 224 18.86 1.50 1.73
C LYS A 224 18.13 2.40 0.72
N TRP A 225 17.97 3.67 1.07
CA TRP A 225 17.40 4.65 0.14
C TRP A 225 18.25 4.74 -1.15
N PRO A 226 17.63 4.71 -2.35
CA PRO A 226 18.38 4.78 -3.59
C PRO A 226 19.06 6.14 -3.76
N ALA A 227 20.29 6.13 -4.27
CA ALA A 227 20.94 7.34 -4.72
C ALA A 227 20.17 7.93 -5.93
N LYS A 228 20.07 9.26 -5.97
CA LYS A 228 19.57 9.96 -7.16
C LYS A 228 20.68 10.06 -8.20
#